data_4f5adf396fa9e7f3f62f7b7b464b7536
#
_entry.id   4f5adf396fa9e7f3f62f7b7b464b7536
#
_cell.length_a   1.000
_cell.length_b   1.000
_cell.length_c   1.000
_cell.angle_alpha   90.00
_cell.angle_beta   90.00
_cell.angle_gamma   90.00
#
_symmetry.space_group_name_H-M   'P 1'
#
loop_
_entity.id
_entity.type
_entity.pdbx_description
1 polymer ?
#
loop_
_entity_poly.entity_id
_entity_poly.type
_entity_poly.pdbx_seq_one_letter_code
_entity_poly.pdbx_strand_id
1 'polypeptide(L)'
;GLQIISTLLISKKYILLKVKMASHKYDYLFKLLIIGESGVGKTCLLLRFTDDSFTANHLTTIGIDFKIKIINLEGKLIKLQIWDTAGQERFRTITKTYYKGAHGIILTYDVTDQNSFKNIRNWIKQIEANAQTNVCKVLVGNKCDKPDRTVTEEDGQKLAQDYNMSFFETSAKTNQNVNEVFNFLTQEILKSNAGKTPATGGKTLNNDKSKDGKKGCCK
;
A
#
# COMPACT_ATOMS: atom_id res chain seq x y z
N GLY A 1 8.58 21.67 42.74
CA GLY A 1 8.21 22.61 41.65
C GLY A 1 8.89 22.32 40.32
N LEU A 2 10.16 21.93 40.32
CA LEU A 2 10.96 21.73 39.09
C LEU A 2 10.61 20.44 38.32
N GLN A 3 10.22 19.38 38.99
CA GLN A 3 9.84 18.10 38.35
C GLN A 3 8.52 18.20 37.55
N ILE A 4 7.58 19.00 38.01
CA ILE A 4 6.27 19.17 37.32
C ILE A 4 6.45 20.00 36.03
N ILE A 5 7.36 20.98 36.04
CA ILE A 5 7.65 21.81 34.87
C ILE A 5 8.35 21.01 33.78
N SER A 6 9.28 20.11 34.16
CA SER A 6 9.97 19.25 33.17
C SER A 6 9.00 18.26 32.51
N THR A 7 8.06 17.68 33.25
CA THR A 7 7.05 16.74 32.72
C THR A 7 6.06 17.45 31.77
N LEU A 8 5.67 18.67 32.10
CA LEU A 8 4.81 19.50 31.23
C LEU A 8 5.51 19.95 29.94
N LEU A 9 6.80 20.25 29.99
CA LEU A 9 7.60 20.60 28.82
C LEU A 9 7.81 19.40 27.87
N ILE A 10 8.05 18.23 28.44
CA ILE A 10 8.17 16.97 27.68
C ILE A 10 6.82 16.62 27.03
N SER A 11 5.71 16.73 27.77
CA SER A 11 4.36 16.50 27.26
C SER A 11 4.00 17.47 26.13
N LYS A 12 4.27 18.79 26.29
CA LYS A 12 4.06 19.78 25.21
C LYS A 12 4.92 19.50 23.97
N LYS A 13 6.18 19.12 24.17
CA LYS A 13 7.08 18.76 23.05
C LYS A 13 6.59 17.51 22.33
N TYR A 14 6.06 16.53 23.06
CA TYR A 14 5.47 15.31 22.50
C TYR A 14 4.16 15.58 21.74
N ILE A 15 3.30 16.46 22.27
CA ILE A 15 2.07 16.89 21.61
C ILE A 15 2.41 17.72 20.37
N LEU A 16 3.38 18.64 20.43
CA LEU A 16 3.83 19.40 19.25
C LEU A 16 4.46 18.50 18.17
N LEU A 17 5.22 17.47 18.58
CA LEU A 17 5.74 16.46 17.64
C LEU A 17 4.61 15.65 17.00
N LYS A 18 3.62 15.19 17.77
CA LYS A 18 2.43 14.50 17.24
C LYS A 18 1.60 15.39 16.33
N VAL A 19 1.41 16.67 16.67
CA VAL A 19 0.69 17.62 15.82
C VAL A 19 1.50 17.93 14.55
N LYS A 20 2.82 18.06 14.65
CA LYS A 20 3.70 18.24 13.48
C LYS A 20 3.71 17.01 12.57
N MET A 21 3.67 15.79 13.14
CA MET A 21 3.54 14.55 12.36
C MET A 21 2.14 14.38 11.73
N ALA A 22 1.10 14.94 12.34
CA ALA A 22 -0.27 14.90 11.80
C ALA A 22 -0.49 15.90 10.64
N SER A 23 0.38 16.89 10.47
CA SER A 23 0.28 17.92 9.42
C SER A 23 1.24 17.70 8.24
N HIS A 24 1.78 16.48 8.03
CA HIS A 24 2.52 16.22 6.81
C HIS A 24 1.56 16.34 5.63
N LYS A 25 1.60 17.49 4.96
CA LYS A 25 0.95 17.67 3.66
C LYS A 25 1.55 16.65 2.72
N TYR A 26 0.74 15.82 2.12
CA TYR A 26 1.09 14.94 1.02
C TYR A 26 0.39 15.43 -0.24
N ASP A 27 1.02 15.24 -1.38
CA ASP A 27 0.47 15.67 -2.66
C ASP A 27 -0.54 14.64 -3.18
N TYR A 28 -0.28 13.34 -2.90
CA TYR A 28 -1.11 12.23 -3.37
C TYR A 28 -1.34 11.20 -2.25
N LEU A 29 -2.50 10.56 -2.32
CA LEU A 29 -2.87 9.42 -1.49
C LEU A 29 -3.18 8.23 -2.39
N PHE A 30 -2.38 7.16 -2.30
CA PHE A 30 -2.61 5.95 -3.06
C PHE A 30 -2.87 4.76 -2.14
N LYS A 31 -3.86 3.98 -2.53
CA LYS A 31 -4.18 2.70 -1.91
C LYS A 31 -3.53 1.58 -2.71
N LEU A 32 -2.65 0.82 -2.06
CA LEU A 32 -2.02 -0.37 -2.62
C LEU A 32 -2.55 -1.61 -1.94
N LEU A 33 -2.65 -2.70 -2.68
CA LEU A 33 -3.08 -4.00 -2.18
C LEU A 33 -2.02 -5.05 -2.50
N ILE A 34 -1.62 -5.87 -1.52
CA ILE A 34 -0.71 -7.00 -1.74
C ILE A 34 -1.54 -8.28 -1.64
N ILE A 35 -1.54 -9.07 -2.71
CA ILE A 35 -2.32 -10.30 -2.81
C ILE A 35 -1.45 -11.47 -3.29
N GLY A 36 -1.94 -12.68 -3.09
CA GLY A 36 -1.25 -13.94 -3.42
C GLY A 36 -1.53 -15.00 -2.36
N GLU A 37 -1.06 -16.22 -2.58
CA GLU A 37 -1.27 -17.36 -1.68
C GLU A 37 -0.70 -17.14 -0.27
N SER A 38 -1.13 -17.97 0.67
CA SER A 38 -0.57 -17.98 2.02
C SER A 38 0.90 -18.38 1.98
N GLY A 39 1.73 -17.76 2.82
CA GLY A 39 3.15 -18.12 2.96
C GLY A 39 4.09 -17.58 1.87
N VAL A 40 3.61 -16.92 0.80
CA VAL A 40 4.47 -16.34 -0.25
C VAL A 40 5.31 -15.14 0.21
N GLY A 41 5.03 -14.59 1.40
CA GLY A 41 5.82 -13.51 2.01
C GLY A 41 5.29 -12.11 1.78
N LYS A 42 3.99 -11.92 1.53
CA LYS A 42 3.35 -10.61 1.38
C LYS A 42 3.63 -9.68 2.56
N THR A 43 3.39 -10.15 3.76
CA THR A 43 3.64 -9.42 5.02
C THR A 43 5.12 -9.11 5.19
N CYS A 44 6.01 -10.04 4.81
CA CYS A 44 7.45 -9.79 4.87
C CYS A 44 7.88 -8.67 3.90
N LEU A 45 7.31 -8.64 2.70
CA LEU A 45 7.54 -7.55 1.74
C LEU A 45 7.04 -6.21 2.30
N LEU A 46 5.83 -6.19 2.88
CA LEU A 46 5.28 -5.00 3.52
C LEU A 46 6.19 -4.48 4.64
N LEU A 47 6.57 -5.34 5.59
CA LEU A 47 7.41 -4.96 6.73
C LEU A 47 8.83 -4.55 6.28
N ARG A 48 9.40 -5.23 5.28
CA ARG A 48 10.67 -4.83 4.70
C ARG A 48 10.58 -3.42 4.08
N PHE A 49 9.53 -3.16 3.33
CA PHE A 49 9.34 -1.85 2.72
C PHE A 49 9.06 -0.77 3.75
N THR A 50 8.16 -1.01 4.75
CA THR A 50 7.73 0.05 5.68
C THR A 50 8.71 0.29 6.82
N ASP A 51 9.23 -0.76 7.43
CA ASP A 51 9.94 -0.74 8.71
C ASP A 51 11.41 -1.21 8.56
N ASP A 52 11.85 -1.54 7.34
CA ASP A 52 13.14 -2.16 7.01
C ASP A 52 13.44 -3.40 7.88
N SER A 53 12.42 -4.19 8.17
CA SER A 53 12.49 -5.34 9.06
C SER A 53 12.13 -6.64 8.33
N PHE A 54 12.74 -7.75 8.79
CA PHE A 54 12.44 -9.10 8.31
C PHE A 54 12.48 -10.08 9.49
N THR A 55 11.45 -10.91 9.56
CA THR A 55 11.36 -11.99 10.56
C THR A 55 11.09 -13.31 9.83
N ALA A 56 12.00 -14.29 9.98
CA ALA A 56 11.88 -15.58 9.31
C ALA A 56 10.66 -16.39 9.77
N ASN A 57 10.32 -16.30 11.04
CA ASN A 57 9.20 -17.02 11.66
C ASN A 57 7.93 -16.16 11.68
N HIS A 58 7.47 -15.74 10.50
CA HIS A 58 6.23 -14.97 10.41
C HIS A 58 5.02 -15.87 10.58
N LEU A 59 4.15 -15.54 11.54
CA LEU A 59 2.86 -16.22 11.68
C LEU A 59 1.95 -15.87 10.49
N THR A 60 1.07 -16.80 10.15
CA THR A 60 0.09 -16.57 9.08
C THR A 60 -0.76 -15.34 9.40
N THR A 61 -0.87 -14.42 8.47
CA THR A 61 -1.72 -13.23 8.59
C THR A 61 -3.18 -13.65 8.80
N ILE A 62 -3.79 -13.18 9.89
CA ILE A 62 -5.21 -13.39 10.17
C ILE A 62 -5.96 -12.12 9.74
N GLY A 63 -6.80 -12.23 8.72
CA GLY A 63 -7.57 -11.08 8.22
C GLY A 63 -6.74 -10.17 7.31
N ILE A 64 -6.59 -8.91 7.69
CA ILE A 64 -5.90 -7.89 6.89
C ILE A 64 -5.06 -7.02 7.82
N ASP A 65 -3.82 -6.77 7.44
CA ASP A 65 -2.96 -5.77 8.05
C ASP A 65 -2.91 -4.50 7.18
N PHE A 66 -2.61 -3.38 7.81
CA PHE A 66 -2.62 -2.07 7.17
C PHE A 66 -1.45 -1.24 7.63
N LYS A 67 -0.66 -0.77 6.68
CA LYS A 67 0.49 0.11 6.95
C LYS A 67 0.41 1.39 6.12
N ILE A 68 1.00 2.46 6.66
CA ILE A 68 1.13 3.74 5.97
C ILE A 68 2.62 4.05 5.83
N LYS A 69 3.04 4.41 4.62
CA LYS A 69 4.36 4.96 4.35
C LYS A 69 4.23 6.22 3.49
N ILE A 70 4.99 7.26 3.83
CA ILE A 70 5.13 8.45 2.98
C ILE A 70 6.47 8.35 2.27
N ILE A 71 6.43 8.44 0.95
CA ILE A 71 7.61 8.44 0.11
C ILE A 71 7.71 9.75 -0.66
N ASN A 72 8.94 10.13 -1.01
CA ASN A 72 9.18 11.24 -1.94
C ASN A 72 9.55 10.62 -3.29
N LEU A 73 8.74 10.87 -4.30
CA LEU A 73 8.98 10.42 -5.66
C LEU A 73 8.87 11.62 -6.61
N GLU A 74 9.97 11.91 -7.33
CA GLU A 74 10.05 13.06 -8.25
C GLU A 74 9.64 14.40 -7.59
N GLY A 75 10.02 14.61 -6.33
CA GLY A 75 9.72 15.82 -5.57
C GLY A 75 8.28 15.89 -5.03
N LYS A 76 7.46 14.86 -5.23
CA LYS A 76 6.09 14.75 -4.73
C LYS A 76 6.04 13.87 -3.50
N LEU A 77 5.36 14.33 -2.46
CA LEU A 77 5.11 13.55 -1.25
C LEU A 77 3.86 12.69 -1.44
N ILE A 78 4.06 11.37 -1.47
CA ILE A 78 2.99 10.40 -1.72
C ILE A 78 2.76 9.58 -0.47
N LYS A 79 1.54 9.63 0.05
CA LYS A 79 1.08 8.78 1.15
C LYS A 79 0.56 7.48 0.58
N LEU A 80 1.25 6.39 0.87
CA LEU A 80 0.85 5.04 0.50
C LEU A 80 0.07 4.41 1.67
N GLN A 81 -1.13 3.95 1.39
CA GLN A 81 -1.93 3.09 2.25
C GLN A 81 -1.81 1.67 1.70
N ILE A 82 -1.08 0.82 2.41
CA ILE A 82 -0.74 -0.52 1.93
C ILE A 82 -1.52 -1.54 2.74
N TRP A 83 -2.32 -2.35 2.06
CA TRP A 83 -3.18 -3.37 2.62
C TRP A 83 -2.57 -4.73 2.33
N ASP A 84 -2.13 -5.43 3.39
CA ASP A 84 -1.67 -6.82 3.34
C ASP A 84 -2.85 -7.75 3.60
N THR A 85 -3.04 -8.73 2.75
CA THR A 85 -4.18 -9.64 2.83
C THR A 85 -3.77 -11.03 3.28
N ALA A 86 -4.63 -11.69 4.07
CA ALA A 86 -4.49 -13.12 4.31
C ALA A 86 -4.60 -13.87 2.98
N GLY A 87 -3.61 -14.74 2.68
CA GLY A 87 -3.57 -15.52 1.44
C GLY A 87 -4.48 -16.75 1.44
N GLN A 88 -5.21 -17.03 2.53
CA GLN A 88 -6.06 -18.21 2.64
C GLN A 88 -7.39 -18.01 1.90
N GLU A 89 -7.83 -19.04 1.18
CA GLU A 89 -9.07 -19.07 0.40
C GLU A 89 -10.33 -18.75 1.22
N ARG A 90 -10.36 -19.10 2.50
CA ARG A 90 -11.47 -18.81 3.40
C ARG A 90 -11.71 -17.31 3.66
N PHE A 91 -10.70 -16.48 3.42
CA PHE A 91 -10.79 -15.02 3.56
C PHE A 91 -11.06 -14.29 2.24
N ARG A 92 -11.22 -15.00 1.11
CA ARG A 92 -11.45 -14.40 -0.23
C ARG A 92 -12.70 -13.50 -0.28
N THR A 93 -13.74 -13.83 0.49
CA THR A 93 -14.97 -13.00 0.53
C THR A 93 -14.71 -11.64 1.17
N ILE A 94 -13.87 -11.58 2.20
CA ILE A 94 -13.48 -10.33 2.87
C ILE A 94 -12.64 -9.48 1.92
N THR A 95 -11.80 -10.12 1.11
CA THR A 95 -10.87 -9.44 0.20
C THR A 95 -11.58 -8.62 -0.88
N LYS A 96 -12.79 -9.01 -1.32
CA LYS A 96 -13.56 -8.30 -2.38
C LYS A 96 -13.75 -6.81 -2.08
N THR A 97 -14.04 -6.45 -0.82
CA THR A 97 -14.25 -5.05 -0.41
C THR A 97 -12.97 -4.21 -0.55
N TYR A 98 -11.79 -4.83 -0.47
CA TYR A 98 -10.51 -4.12 -0.48
C TYR A 98 -10.00 -3.80 -1.89
N TYR A 99 -10.46 -4.54 -2.92
CA TYR A 99 -10.18 -4.20 -4.32
C TYR A 99 -10.78 -2.85 -4.70
N LYS A 100 -11.91 -2.48 -4.06
CA LYS A 100 -12.57 -1.21 -4.34
C LYS A 100 -11.67 -0.02 -3.95
N GLY A 101 -11.41 0.83 -4.94
CA GLY A 101 -10.59 2.02 -4.75
C GLY A 101 -9.07 1.73 -4.65
N ALA A 102 -8.62 0.51 -4.93
CA ALA A 102 -7.19 0.24 -5.09
C ALA A 102 -6.67 0.95 -6.34
N HIS A 103 -5.55 1.68 -6.18
CA HIS A 103 -4.84 2.34 -7.27
C HIS A 103 -3.79 1.40 -7.88
N GLY A 104 -3.19 0.55 -7.04
CA GLY A 104 -2.21 -0.44 -7.46
C GLY A 104 -2.35 -1.75 -6.71
N ILE A 105 -1.96 -2.84 -7.38
CA ILE A 105 -1.99 -4.20 -6.84
C ILE A 105 -0.66 -4.89 -7.10
N ILE A 106 -0.08 -5.46 -6.05
CA ILE A 106 1.10 -6.31 -6.09
C ILE A 106 0.62 -7.76 -5.99
N LEU A 107 0.79 -8.54 -7.08
CA LEU A 107 0.51 -9.97 -7.10
C LEU A 107 1.79 -10.72 -6.76
N THR A 108 1.77 -11.46 -5.67
CA THR A 108 2.98 -12.12 -5.14
C THR A 108 2.85 -13.63 -5.20
N TYR A 109 3.89 -14.31 -5.72
CA TYR A 109 4.11 -15.74 -5.60
C TYR A 109 5.48 -16.02 -4.97
N ASP A 110 5.71 -17.25 -4.54
CA ASP A 110 6.99 -17.75 -4.04
C ASP A 110 7.70 -18.49 -5.17
N VAL A 111 8.93 -18.10 -5.53
CA VAL A 111 9.69 -18.76 -6.60
C VAL A 111 10.02 -20.22 -6.30
N THR A 112 9.87 -20.65 -5.04
CA THR A 112 10.06 -22.04 -4.61
C THR A 112 8.75 -22.84 -4.52
N ASP A 113 7.59 -22.21 -4.82
CA ASP A 113 6.27 -22.86 -4.76
C ASP A 113 5.52 -22.73 -6.09
N GLN A 114 5.59 -23.81 -6.88
CA GLN A 114 4.92 -23.92 -8.18
C GLN A 114 3.39 -23.73 -8.08
N ASN A 115 2.77 -24.10 -6.94
CA ASN A 115 1.33 -23.95 -6.77
C ASN A 115 0.95 -22.50 -6.58
N SER A 116 1.73 -21.73 -5.81
CA SER A 116 1.52 -20.29 -5.66
C SER A 116 1.61 -19.56 -7.00
N PHE A 117 2.54 -19.96 -7.88
CA PHE A 117 2.66 -19.42 -9.22
C PHE A 117 1.46 -19.77 -10.12
N LYS A 118 1.05 -21.06 -10.17
CA LYS A 118 -0.13 -21.48 -10.93
C LYS A 118 -1.38 -20.72 -10.52
N ASN A 119 -1.54 -20.43 -9.22
CA ASN A 119 -2.69 -19.72 -8.67
C ASN A 119 -2.72 -18.22 -8.99
N ILE A 120 -1.64 -17.63 -9.51
CA ILE A 120 -1.64 -16.21 -9.95
C ILE A 120 -2.76 -15.95 -10.96
N ARG A 121 -3.05 -16.89 -11.87
CA ARG A 121 -4.15 -16.75 -12.83
C ARG A 121 -5.51 -16.60 -12.16
N ASN A 122 -5.73 -17.28 -11.02
CA ASN A 122 -6.96 -17.15 -10.25
C ASN A 122 -7.03 -15.79 -9.54
N TRP A 123 -5.91 -15.27 -9.05
CA TRP A 123 -5.85 -13.93 -8.47
C TRP A 123 -6.12 -12.85 -9.52
N ILE A 124 -5.62 -12.99 -10.74
CA ILE A 124 -5.90 -12.07 -11.85
C ILE A 124 -7.40 -12.03 -12.15
N LYS A 125 -8.08 -13.19 -12.25
CA LYS A 125 -9.54 -13.24 -12.43
C LYS A 125 -10.30 -12.51 -11.31
N GLN A 126 -9.81 -12.56 -10.08
CA GLN A 126 -10.41 -11.85 -8.96
C GLN A 126 -10.20 -10.33 -9.06
N ILE A 127 -9.03 -9.88 -9.54
CA ILE A 127 -8.78 -8.46 -9.82
C ILE A 127 -9.76 -7.97 -10.90
N GLU A 128 -9.86 -8.68 -12.01
CA GLU A 128 -10.75 -8.33 -13.13
C GLU A 128 -12.22 -8.23 -12.70
N ALA A 129 -12.65 -9.11 -11.80
CA ALA A 129 -14.01 -9.13 -11.31
C ALA A 129 -14.33 -8.06 -10.24
N ASN A 130 -13.34 -7.53 -9.52
CA ASN A 130 -13.59 -6.73 -8.30
C ASN A 130 -12.85 -5.38 -8.27
N ALA A 131 -11.77 -5.21 -9.02
CA ALA A 131 -11.00 -3.97 -9.08
C ALA A 131 -11.50 -3.05 -10.22
N GLN A 132 -11.03 -1.80 -10.19
CA GLN A 132 -11.27 -0.87 -11.31
C GLN A 132 -10.46 -1.31 -12.54
N THR A 133 -11.00 -1.05 -13.73
CA THR A 133 -10.37 -1.45 -15.01
C THR A 133 -8.97 -0.85 -15.22
N ASN A 134 -8.71 0.31 -14.64
CA ASN A 134 -7.44 1.04 -14.76
C ASN A 134 -6.49 0.85 -13.58
N VAL A 135 -6.69 -0.19 -12.74
CA VAL A 135 -5.78 -0.49 -11.63
C VAL A 135 -4.40 -0.90 -12.16
N CYS A 136 -3.34 -0.26 -11.66
CA CYS A 136 -1.97 -0.63 -11.99
C CYS A 136 -1.62 -1.96 -11.31
N LYS A 137 -0.95 -2.87 -12.03
CA LYS A 137 -0.62 -4.20 -11.55
C LYS A 137 0.85 -4.50 -11.76
N VAL A 138 1.46 -5.18 -10.79
CA VAL A 138 2.80 -5.71 -10.90
C VAL A 138 2.83 -7.16 -10.40
N LEU A 139 3.52 -8.04 -11.12
CA LEU A 139 3.76 -9.43 -10.71
C LEU A 139 5.11 -9.52 -10.00
N VAL A 140 5.13 -10.21 -8.85
CA VAL A 140 6.30 -10.32 -8.00
C VAL A 140 6.58 -11.79 -7.67
N GLY A 141 7.74 -12.29 -8.11
CA GLY A 141 8.33 -13.56 -7.67
C GLY A 141 9.18 -13.32 -6.42
N ASN A 142 8.66 -13.65 -5.25
CA ASN A 142 9.36 -13.40 -3.98
C ASN A 142 10.23 -14.61 -3.57
N LYS A 143 11.15 -14.36 -2.65
CA LYS A 143 12.13 -15.33 -2.09
C LYS A 143 13.17 -15.80 -3.13
N CYS A 144 13.56 -14.91 -4.04
CA CYS A 144 14.56 -15.19 -5.08
C CYS A 144 15.97 -15.51 -4.51
N ASP A 145 16.19 -15.26 -3.22
CA ASP A 145 17.39 -15.65 -2.47
C ASP A 145 17.49 -17.16 -2.17
N LYS A 146 16.41 -17.91 -2.37
CA LYS A 146 16.39 -19.34 -2.08
C LYS A 146 16.94 -20.19 -3.22
N PRO A 147 17.76 -21.22 -2.92
CA PRO A 147 18.35 -22.08 -3.94
C PRO A 147 17.36 -23.11 -4.50
N ASP A 148 16.30 -23.46 -3.77
CA ASP A 148 15.30 -24.49 -4.09
C ASP A 148 14.19 -23.95 -5.01
N ARG A 149 14.57 -23.11 -5.98
CA ARG A 149 13.69 -22.51 -6.98
C ARG A 149 12.97 -23.59 -7.81
N THR A 150 11.68 -23.45 -7.99
CA THR A 150 10.83 -24.29 -8.84
C THR A 150 10.16 -23.53 -9.99
N VAL A 151 10.15 -22.20 -9.93
CA VAL A 151 9.62 -21.30 -10.97
C VAL A 151 10.79 -20.50 -11.54
N THR A 152 11.01 -20.57 -12.84
CA THR A 152 12.09 -19.81 -13.49
C THR A 152 11.72 -18.33 -13.62
N GLU A 153 12.72 -17.48 -13.80
CA GLU A 153 12.48 -16.05 -14.05
C GLU A 153 11.75 -15.84 -15.38
N GLU A 154 12.09 -16.65 -16.40
CA GLU A 154 11.46 -16.64 -17.71
C GLU A 154 9.97 -16.97 -17.64
N ASP A 155 9.56 -17.94 -16.79
CA ASP A 155 8.16 -18.27 -16.56
C ASP A 155 7.41 -17.07 -15.96
N GLY A 156 8.03 -16.41 -14.99
CA GLY A 156 7.49 -15.20 -14.38
C GLY A 156 7.33 -14.05 -15.37
N GLN A 157 8.36 -13.79 -16.17
CA GLN A 157 8.35 -12.75 -17.22
C GLN A 157 7.28 -13.05 -18.27
N LYS A 158 7.18 -14.30 -18.73
CA LYS A 158 6.16 -14.72 -19.70
C LYS A 158 4.75 -14.52 -19.17
N LEU A 159 4.50 -14.94 -17.93
CA LEU A 159 3.18 -14.76 -17.31
C LEU A 159 2.83 -13.28 -17.20
N ALA A 160 3.79 -12.42 -16.82
CA ALA A 160 3.56 -10.98 -16.73
C ALA A 160 3.24 -10.36 -18.11
N GLN A 161 3.96 -10.79 -19.17
CA GLN A 161 3.71 -10.36 -20.55
C GLN A 161 2.31 -10.75 -21.03
N ASP A 162 1.88 -12.00 -20.75
CA ASP A 162 0.55 -12.52 -21.13
C ASP A 162 -0.60 -11.65 -20.57
N TYR A 163 -0.37 -10.97 -19.44
CA TYR A 163 -1.37 -10.13 -18.75
C TYR A 163 -1.03 -8.64 -18.73
N ASN A 164 -0.08 -8.19 -19.57
CA ASN A 164 0.36 -6.79 -19.66
C ASN A 164 0.73 -6.20 -18.29
N MET A 165 1.53 -6.93 -17.53
CA MET A 165 2.05 -6.51 -16.23
C MET A 165 3.56 -6.40 -16.26
N SER A 166 4.11 -5.50 -15.44
CA SER A 166 5.55 -5.50 -15.14
C SER A 166 5.87 -6.63 -14.17
N PHE A 167 7.11 -7.12 -14.23
CA PHE A 167 7.59 -8.24 -13.44
C PHE A 167 8.86 -7.87 -12.65
N PHE A 168 8.92 -8.32 -11.41
CA PHE A 168 10.10 -8.22 -10.56
C PHE A 168 10.30 -9.51 -9.78
N GLU A 169 11.55 -9.90 -9.60
CA GLU A 169 11.92 -10.84 -8.55
C GLU A 169 12.42 -10.09 -7.32
N THR A 170 11.98 -10.54 -6.14
CA THR A 170 12.28 -9.90 -4.87
C THR A 170 12.75 -10.89 -3.82
N SER A 171 13.49 -10.38 -2.85
CA SER A 171 13.72 -11.06 -1.58
C SER A 171 13.48 -10.10 -0.42
N ALA A 172 12.44 -10.35 0.36
CA ALA A 172 12.20 -9.62 1.61
C ALA A 172 13.33 -9.87 2.64
N LYS A 173 14.01 -11.02 2.56
CA LYS A 173 15.13 -11.39 3.43
C LYS A 173 16.37 -10.55 3.15
N THR A 174 16.79 -10.46 1.90
CA THR A 174 18.00 -9.73 1.48
C THR A 174 17.74 -8.27 1.09
N ASN A 175 16.46 -7.85 1.11
CA ASN A 175 15.99 -6.53 0.65
C ASN A 175 16.22 -6.29 -0.86
N GLN A 176 16.28 -7.35 -1.66
CA GLN A 176 16.46 -7.24 -3.10
C GLN A 176 15.16 -6.80 -3.77
N ASN A 177 15.21 -5.72 -4.55
CA ASN A 177 14.14 -5.16 -5.37
C ASN A 177 12.85 -4.79 -4.61
N VAL A 178 12.85 -4.75 -3.27
CA VAL A 178 11.63 -4.46 -2.50
C VAL A 178 11.21 -3.01 -2.70
N ASN A 179 12.12 -2.05 -2.51
CA ASN A 179 11.82 -0.63 -2.72
C ASN A 179 11.49 -0.33 -4.19
N GLU A 180 12.17 -1.00 -5.12
CA GLU A 180 11.99 -0.86 -6.56
C GLU A 180 10.56 -1.18 -6.98
N VAL A 181 9.97 -2.28 -6.49
CA VAL A 181 8.58 -2.68 -6.78
C VAL A 181 7.59 -1.61 -6.33
N PHE A 182 7.70 -1.13 -5.08
CA PHE A 182 6.77 -0.14 -4.56
C PHE A 182 6.91 1.22 -5.25
N ASN A 183 8.14 1.65 -5.52
CA ASN A 183 8.43 2.89 -6.23
C ASN A 183 7.93 2.82 -7.68
N PHE A 184 8.22 1.72 -8.38
CA PHE A 184 7.76 1.48 -9.75
C PHE A 184 6.23 1.54 -9.83
N LEU A 185 5.52 0.77 -8.97
CA LEU A 185 4.06 0.77 -8.97
C LEU A 185 3.50 2.16 -8.67
N THR A 186 4.11 2.89 -7.73
CA THR A 186 3.70 4.26 -7.40
C THR A 186 3.89 5.21 -8.59
N GLN A 187 4.98 5.07 -9.33
CA GLN A 187 5.25 5.86 -10.54
C GLN A 187 4.23 5.58 -11.64
N GLU A 188 3.88 4.31 -11.87
CA GLU A 188 2.85 3.93 -12.84
C GLU A 188 1.47 4.51 -12.46
N ILE A 189 1.13 4.49 -11.17
CA ILE A 189 -0.10 5.13 -10.68
C ILE A 189 -0.07 6.64 -10.92
N LEU A 190 1.06 7.31 -10.68
CA LEU A 190 1.21 8.74 -10.96
C LEU A 190 1.00 9.05 -12.44
N LYS A 191 1.61 8.27 -13.34
CA LYS A 191 1.46 8.42 -14.79
C LYS A 191 0.01 8.21 -15.23
N SER A 192 -0.66 7.18 -14.72
CA SER A 192 -2.07 6.88 -15.03
C SER A 192 -3.04 7.94 -14.49
N ASN A 193 -2.66 8.67 -13.43
CA ASN A 193 -3.44 9.74 -12.81
C ASN A 193 -3.01 11.15 -13.24
N ALA A 194 -2.11 11.31 -14.21
CA ALA A 194 -1.56 12.59 -14.63
C ALA A 194 -2.58 13.65 -15.11
N GLY A 195 -3.86 13.27 -15.24
CA GLY A 195 -4.97 14.20 -15.53
C GLY A 195 -5.95 14.41 -14.38
N LYS A 196 -5.73 13.78 -13.20
CA LYS A 196 -6.63 13.90 -12.04
C LYS A 196 -5.98 14.81 -10.99
N THR A 197 -6.75 15.76 -10.49
CA THR A 197 -6.33 16.75 -9.47
C THR A 197 -5.73 16.08 -8.24
N PRO A 198 -4.63 16.63 -7.67
CA PRO A 198 -4.09 16.20 -6.38
C PRO A 198 -5.18 16.23 -5.31
N ALA A 199 -5.16 15.27 -4.38
CA ALA A 199 -6.02 15.31 -3.22
C ALA A 199 -5.64 16.53 -2.37
N THR A 200 -6.35 17.64 -2.52
CA THR A 200 -6.25 18.78 -1.60
C THR A 200 -6.66 18.30 -0.22
N GLY A 201 -5.68 17.88 0.57
CA GLY A 201 -5.87 17.54 1.96
C GLY A 201 -6.22 18.81 2.76
N GLY A 202 -7.41 18.81 3.36
CA GLY A 202 -7.81 19.79 4.36
C GLY A 202 -8.69 20.90 3.83
N LYS A 203 -10.01 20.68 3.78
CA LYS A 203 -10.98 21.74 3.89
C LYS A 203 -10.79 22.35 5.29
N THR A 204 -10.17 23.52 5.37
CA THR A 204 -10.31 24.43 6.50
C THR A 204 -11.80 24.76 6.61
N LEU A 205 -12.42 24.36 7.71
CA LEU A 205 -13.72 24.85 8.11
C LEU A 205 -13.55 26.36 8.38
N ASN A 206 -13.85 27.17 7.39
CA ASN A 206 -14.05 28.61 7.62
C ASN A 206 -15.34 28.73 8.42
N ASN A 207 -15.19 29.11 9.68
CA ASN A 207 -16.27 29.65 10.49
C ASN A 207 -16.71 31.01 9.89
N ASP A 208 -17.64 30.95 8.97
CA ASP A 208 -18.41 32.16 8.61
C ASP A 208 -19.38 32.45 9.75
N LYS A 209 -18.99 33.46 10.54
CA LYS A 209 -19.89 34.14 11.45
C LYS A 209 -20.97 34.80 10.63
N SER A 210 -22.15 34.18 10.62
CA SER A 210 -23.38 34.86 10.17
C SER A 210 -23.63 36.08 11.03
N LYS A 211 -23.54 37.24 10.40
CA LYS A 211 -24.09 38.52 10.96
C LYS A 211 -25.60 38.49 10.80
N ASP A 212 -26.27 38.55 11.92
CA ASP A 212 -27.67 38.95 12.03
C ASP A 212 -27.93 40.23 11.25
N GLY A 213 -28.94 40.20 10.40
CA GLY A 213 -29.54 41.35 9.73
C GLY A 213 -31.07 41.23 9.78
N LYS A 214 -31.67 41.76 10.86
CA LYS A 214 -33.11 42.02 10.96
C LYS A 214 -33.56 42.97 9.86
N LYS A 215 -34.69 42.67 9.25
CA LYS A 215 -35.75 43.57 8.71
C LYS A 215 -36.78 42.66 8.07
N GLY A 216 -38.05 42.70 8.35
CA GLY A 216 -38.97 43.76 8.69
C GLY A 216 -40.28 43.37 8.01
N CYS A 217 -41.35 43.39 8.76
CA CYS A 217 -42.76 43.02 8.44
C CYS A 217 -43.38 43.72 7.24
N CYS A 218 -44.55 43.18 6.87
CA CYS A 218 -45.73 43.74 6.18
C CYS A 218 -45.80 43.47 4.65
N LYS A 219 -46.73 42.80 4.15
CA LYS A 219 -48.18 42.77 4.16
C LYS A 219 -48.67 41.42 3.62
#